data_a9b29adb090f97b23619fa05fbdb599c
#
_entry.id   a9b29adb090f97b23619fa05fbdb599c
#
_cell.length_a   1.000
_cell.length_b   1.000
_cell.length_c   1.000
_cell.angle_alpha   90.00
_cell.angle_beta   90.00
_cell.angle_gamma   90.00
#
_symmetry.space_group_name_H-M   'P 1'
#
loop_
_entity.id
_entity.type
_entity.pdbx_description
1 polymer ?
#
loop_
_entity_poly.entity_id
_entity_poly.type
_entity_poly.pdbx_seq_one_letter_code
_entity_poly.pdbx_strand_id
1 'polypeptide(L)'
;MKKVLLTALLAVAPAAVAQDTLEEWTVSPTLALNYDRFTDIREPWAMCSTCHGLMGQGGIGPMRAGQSADDIISKLHHYKMGHKIGPQSALMIPWAQSLTEAQIGMIGVFVQEGFPTQ
;
A
#
# COMPACT_ATOMS: atom_id res chain seq x y z
N MET A 1 -65.00 39.59 21.81
CA MET A 1 -63.98 38.75 22.44
C MET A 1 -63.45 37.82 21.36
N LYS A 2 -62.29 38.11 20.81
CA LYS A 2 -61.67 37.31 19.78
C LYS A 2 -60.72 36.27 20.45
N LYS A 3 -61.06 34.98 20.34
CA LYS A 3 -60.22 33.94 20.80
C LYS A 3 -59.13 33.67 19.75
N VAL A 4 -57.91 34.02 20.08
CA VAL A 4 -56.76 33.70 19.25
C VAL A 4 -56.36 32.24 19.57
N LEU A 5 -56.61 31.37 18.63
CA LEU A 5 -56.13 30.00 18.69
C LEU A 5 -54.63 30.00 18.30
N LEU A 6 -53.80 29.80 19.32
CA LEU A 6 -52.37 29.60 19.13
C LEU A 6 -52.14 28.16 18.70
N THR A 7 -51.99 27.95 17.41
CA THR A 7 -51.56 26.65 16.88
C THR A 7 -50.07 26.51 17.16
N ALA A 8 -49.71 25.69 18.14
CA ALA A 8 -48.33 25.30 18.37
C ALA A 8 -47.86 24.40 17.23
N LEU A 9 -46.98 24.94 16.41
CA LEU A 9 -46.28 24.16 15.38
C LEU A 9 -45.25 23.32 16.10
N LEU A 10 -45.57 22.05 16.30
CA LEU A 10 -44.59 21.08 16.73
C LEU A 10 -43.58 20.86 15.58
N ALA A 11 -42.42 21.50 15.66
CA ALA A 11 -41.30 21.20 14.82
C ALA A 11 -40.77 19.80 15.20
N VAL A 12 -41.12 18.81 14.40
CA VAL A 12 -40.45 17.50 14.47
C VAL A 12 -39.04 17.74 13.99
N ALA A 13 -38.09 17.76 14.92
CA ALA A 13 -36.68 17.72 14.58
C ALA A 13 -36.43 16.39 13.86
N PRO A 14 -35.78 16.37 12.66
CA PRO A 14 -35.41 15.14 12.06
C PRO A 14 -34.48 14.43 13.05
N ALA A 15 -34.83 13.19 13.39
CA ALA A 15 -33.93 12.34 14.13
C ALA A 15 -32.59 12.38 13.39
N ALA A 16 -31.57 12.89 14.06
CA ALA A 16 -30.21 12.74 13.57
C ALA A 16 -30.00 11.25 13.41
N VAL A 17 -30.07 10.75 12.18
CA VAL A 17 -29.57 9.44 11.84
C VAL A 17 -28.12 9.53 12.31
N ALA A 18 -27.80 8.79 13.37
CA ALA A 18 -26.43 8.54 13.70
C ALA A 18 -25.87 7.93 12.42
N GLN A 19 -25.19 8.76 11.63
CA GLN A 19 -24.29 8.27 10.64
C GLN A 19 -23.30 7.49 11.48
N ASP A 20 -23.51 6.16 11.53
CA ASP A 20 -22.42 5.26 11.75
C ASP A 20 -21.39 5.80 10.78
N THR A 21 -20.50 6.61 11.31
CA THR A 21 -19.25 6.88 10.66
C THR A 21 -18.60 5.50 10.58
N LEU A 22 -18.89 4.80 9.49
CA LEU A 22 -17.88 3.96 8.92
C LEU A 22 -16.67 4.85 9.06
N GLU A 23 -15.84 4.55 10.05
CA GLU A 23 -14.54 5.21 10.14
C GLU A 23 -14.00 5.05 8.75
N GLU A 24 -14.17 6.10 7.99
CA GLU A 24 -13.58 6.22 6.69
C GLU A 24 -12.12 5.95 6.99
N TRP A 25 -11.70 4.76 6.62
CA TRP A 25 -10.31 4.40 6.61
C TRP A 25 -9.65 5.43 5.72
N THR A 26 -9.42 6.58 6.31
CA THR A 26 -8.66 7.63 5.68
C THR A 26 -7.26 7.09 5.56
N VAL A 27 -7.06 6.36 4.46
CA VAL A 27 -5.71 6.03 3.99
C VAL A 27 -4.97 7.35 4.08
N SER A 28 -3.98 7.38 4.96
CA SER A 28 -3.18 8.59 5.15
C SER A 28 -2.89 9.18 3.78
N PRO A 29 -3.09 10.49 3.55
CA PRO A 29 -2.86 11.12 2.25
C PRO A 29 -1.51 10.74 1.64
N THR A 30 -0.51 10.52 2.48
CA THR A 30 0.82 10.05 2.08
C THR A 30 0.78 8.63 1.51
N LEU A 31 -0.03 7.73 2.09
CA LEU A 31 -0.23 6.38 1.57
C LEU A 31 -1.01 6.38 0.26
N ALA A 32 -2.03 7.25 0.13
CA ALA A 32 -2.80 7.39 -1.09
C ALA A 32 -1.94 7.91 -2.25
N LEU A 33 -1.14 8.95 -2.01
CA LEU A 33 -0.22 9.50 -3.01
C LEU A 33 0.83 8.48 -3.44
N ASN A 34 1.39 7.71 -2.49
CA ASN A 34 2.33 6.65 -2.82
C ASN A 34 1.65 5.48 -3.54
N TYR A 35 0.41 5.18 -3.21
CA TYR A 35 -0.34 4.10 -3.84
C TYR A 35 -0.62 4.39 -5.32
N ASP A 36 -1.00 5.61 -5.68
CA ASP A 36 -1.22 6.01 -7.07
C ASP A 36 0.09 6.04 -7.87
N ARG A 37 1.17 6.49 -7.27
CA ARG A 37 2.50 6.53 -7.88
C ARG A 37 3.04 5.14 -8.24
N PHE A 38 2.66 4.10 -7.48
CA PHE A 38 3.16 2.75 -7.62
C PHE A 38 2.10 1.75 -8.15
N THR A 39 1.13 2.23 -8.92
CA THR A 39 0.05 1.40 -9.46
C THR A 39 0.58 0.22 -10.27
N ASP A 40 1.61 0.42 -11.08
CA ASP A 40 2.15 -0.60 -11.99
C ASP A 40 2.91 -1.73 -11.28
N ILE A 41 3.26 -1.54 -10.02
CA ILE A 41 3.92 -2.59 -9.22
C ILE A 41 3.01 -3.21 -8.16
N ARG A 42 1.75 -2.86 -8.13
CA ARG A 42 0.78 -3.36 -7.15
C ARG A 42 0.69 -4.89 -7.16
N GLU A 43 0.55 -5.45 -8.33
CA GLU A 43 0.47 -6.89 -8.55
C GLU A 43 1.82 -7.59 -8.29
N PRO A 44 2.94 -7.15 -8.89
CA PRO A 44 4.25 -7.67 -8.53
C PRO A 44 4.58 -7.58 -7.04
N TRP A 45 4.26 -6.46 -6.39
CA TRP A 45 4.51 -6.31 -4.97
C TRP A 45 3.66 -7.26 -4.11
N ALA A 46 2.42 -7.54 -4.50
CA ALA A 46 1.59 -8.53 -3.81
C ALA A 46 2.28 -9.90 -3.75
N MET A 47 2.97 -10.29 -4.80
CA MET A 47 3.74 -11.54 -4.82
C MET A 47 4.99 -11.46 -3.93
N CYS A 48 5.74 -10.36 -4.00
CA CYS A 48 6.92 -10.14 -3.15
C CYS A 48 6.54 -10.14 -1.66
N SER A 49 5.43 -9.51 -1.32
CA SER A 49 4.95 -9.37 0.05
C SER A 49 4.61 -10.70 0.74
N THR A 50 4.33 -11.74 -0.03
CA THR A 50 4.07 -13.08 0.51
C THR A 50 5.23 -13.58 1.37
N CYS A 51 6.46 -13.26 0.99
CA CYS A 51 7.67 -13.65 1.72
C CYS A 51 8.29 -12.48 2.48
N HIS A 52 8.27 -11.29 1.91
CA HIS A 52 8.94 -10.10 2.46
C HIS A 52 8.06 -9.25 3.38
N GLY A 53 6.78 -9.60 3.52
CA GLY A 53 5.81 -8.86 4.31
C GLY A 53 5.17 -7.71 3.52
N LEU A 54 3.92 -7.39 3.84
CA LEU A 54 3.13 -6.38 3.13
C LEU A 54 3.82 -4.99 3.12
N MET A 55 4.47 -4.66 4.22
CA MET A 55 5.25 -3.43 4.42
C MET A 55 6.77 -3.67 4.25
N GLY A 56 7.17 -4.77 3.62
CA GLY A 56 8.57 -5.11 3.45
C GLY A 56 9.32 -5.42 4.76
N GLN A 57 8.59 -5.65 5.86
CA GLN A 57 9.16 -5.86 7.19
C GLN A 57 9.89 -7.20 7.35
N GLY A 58 9.77 -8.08 6.38
CA GLY A 58 10.29 -9.43 6.46
C GLY A 58 9.26 -10.46 6.89
N GLY A 59 9.67 -11.70 6.93
CA GLY A 59 8.85 -12.86 7.26
C GLY A 59 9.63 -14.12 6.90
N ILE A 60 9.12 -14.90 5.94
CA ILE A 60 9.86 -16.01 5.33
C ILE A 60 11.13 -15.50 4.63
N GLY A 61 10.99 -14.37 3.92
CA GLY A 61 12.10 -13.63 3.32
C GLY A 61 12.63 -12.52 4.24
N PRO A 62 13.82 -12.00 3.96
CA PRO A 62 14.41 -10.93 4.75
C PRO A 62 13.68 -9.61 4.59
N MET A 63 13.81 -8.73 5.59
CA MET A 63 13.30 -7.37 5.55
C MET A 63 13.87 -6.60 4.35
N ARG A 64 13.01 -5.83 3.68
CA ARG A 64 13.36 -4.99 2.54
C ARG A 64 13.06 -3.51 2.78
N ALA A 65 12.10 -3.20 3.64
CA ALA A 65 11.73 -1.83 3.95
C ALA A 65 12.96 -0.98 4.29
N GLY A 66 13.07 0.18 3.64
CA GLY A 66 14.15 1.15 3.88
C GLY A 66 15.50 0.81 3.24
N GLN A 67 15.62 -0.29 2.51
CA GLN A 67 16.84 -0.54 1.72
C GLN A 67 16.92 0.44 0.55
N SER A 68 18.15 0.75 0.11
CA SER A 68 18.33 1.67 -1.01
C SER A 68 17.75 1.13 -2.31
N ALA A 69 17.20 2.03 -3.12
CA ALA A 69 16.67 1.67 -4.44
C ALA A 69 17.72 0.96 -5.30
N ASP A 70 18.93 1.49 -5.34
CA ASP A 70 20.04 0.94 -6.14
C ASP A 70 20.39 -0.49 -5.73
N ASP A 71 20.40 -0.78 -4.42
CA ASP A 71 20.70 -2.13 -3.92
C ASP A 71 19.60 -3.13 -4.33
N ILE A 72 18.33 -2.74 -4.21
CA ILE A 72 17.20 -3.56 -4.62
C ILE A 72 17.19 -3.79 -6.13
N ILE A 73 17.37 -2.73 -6.91
CA ILE A 73 17.42 -2.80 -8.38
C ILE A 73 18.54 -3.72 -8.84
N SER A 74 19.74 -3.55 -8.29
CA SER A 74 20.90 -4.38 -8.61
C SER A 74 20.64 -5.87 -8.31
N LYS A 75 20.09 -6.17 -7.14
CA LYS A 75 19.75 -7.56 -6.77
C LYS A 75 18.69 -8.17 -7.69
N LEU A 76 17.65 -7.41 -8.02
CA LEU A 76 16.60 -7.88 -8.94
C LEU A 76 17.18 -8.14 -10.34
N HIS A 77 18.09 -7.31 -10.83
CA HIS A 77 18.78 -7.57 -12.09
C HIS A 77 19.63 -8.83 -12.05
N HIS A 78 20.39 -9.08 -10.98
CA HIS A 78 21.13 -10.33 -10.82
C HIS A 78 20.21 -11.54 -10.86
N TYR A 79 19.10 -11.52 -10.16
CA TYR A 79 18.10 -12.60 -10.21
C TYR A 79 17.48 -12.73 -11.60
N LYS A 80 17.16 -11.62 -12.26
CA LYS A 80 16.61 -11.64 -13.63
C LYS A 80 17.57 -12.30 -14.62
N MET A 81 18.86 -12.10 -14.46
CA MET A 81 19.91 -12.77 -15.24
C MET A 81 20.15 -14.23 -14.82
N GLY A 82 19.46 -14.73 -13.82
CA GLY A 82 19.62 -16.10 -13.29
C GLY A 82 20.80 -16.27 -12.33
N HIS A 83 21.39 -15.19 -11.85
CA HIS A 83 22.53 -15.26 -10.94
C HIS A 83 22.08 -15.62 -9.52
N LYS A 84 22.80 -16.55 -8.92
CA LYS A 84 22.64 -16.93 -7.53
C LYS A 84 23.53 -16.06 -6.64
N ILE A 85 22.92 -15.18 -5.87
CA ILE A 85 23.61 -14.25 -4.95
C ILE A 85 23.41 -14.60 -3.46
N GLY A 86 22.64 -15.63 -3.18
CA GLY A 86 22.37 -16.11 -1.82
C GLY A 86 21.65 -17.46 -1.83
N PRO A 87 21.48 -18.09 -0.65
CA PRO A 87 20.94 -19.45 -0.56
C PRO A 87 19.51 -19.59 -1.08
N GLN A 88 18.71 -18.50 -1.03
CA GLN A 88 17.32 -18.48 -1.48
C GLN A 88 17.13 -17.88 -2.88
N SER A 89 18.23 -17.68 -3.63
CA SER A 89 18.18 -17.08 -4.97
C SER A 89 17.27 -17.84 -5.93
N ALA A 90 17.20 -19.16 -5.80
CA ALA A 90 16.36 -20.01 -6.64
C ALA A 90 14.87 -19.65 -6.53
N LEU A 91 14.43 -19.12 -5.38
CA LEU A 91 13.05 -18.65 -5.18
C LEU A 91 12.82 -17.29 -5.83
N MET A 92 13.83 -16.41 -5.85
CA MET A 92 13.74 -15.06 -6.38
C MET A 92 13.86 -14.97 -7.90
N ILE A 93 14.63 -15.88 -8.52
CA ILE A 93 14.92 -15.84 -9.95
C ILE A 93 13.65 -15.84 -10.81
N PRO A 94 12.68 -16.75 -10.66
CA PRO A 94 11.49 -16.76 -11.49
C PRO A 94 10.67 -15.45 -11.38
N TRP A 95 10.58 -14.90 -10.18
CA TRP A 95 9.84 -13.66 -9.93
C TRP A 95 10.51 -12.47 -10.59
N ALA A 96 11.82 -12.33 -10.43
CA ALA A 96 12.59 -11.26 -11.07
C ALA A 96 12.54 -11.35 -12.60
N GLN A 97 12.55 -12.56 -13.16
CA GLN A 97 12.45 -12.79 -14.60
C GLN A 97 11.10 -12.36 -15.19
N SER A 98 10.03 -12.37 -14.39
CA SER A 98 8.71 -11.91 -14.82
C SER A 98 8.55 -10.38 -14.81
N LEU A 99 9.45 -9.66 -14.15
CA LEU A 99 9.39 -8.19 -14.03
C LEU A 99 9.91 -7.50 -15.30
N THR A 100 9.29 -6.39 -15.67
CA THR A 100 9.85 -5.45 -16.64
C THR A 100 10.93 -4.59 -15.99
N GLU A 101 11.78 -3.94 -16.80
CA GLU A 101 12.80 -3.01 -16.30
C GLU A 101 12.17 -1.84 -15.54
N ALA A 102 11.04 -1.32 -16.04
CA ALA A 102 10.29 -0.26 -15.37
C ALA A 102 9.79 -0.71 -13.98
N GLN A 103 9.27 -1.93 -13.89
CA GLN A 103 8.81 -2.49 -12.60
C GLN A 103 9.96 -2.68 -11.62
N ILE A 104 11.12 -3.15 -12.09
CA ILE A 104 12.32 -3.29 -11.25
C ILE A 104 12.71 -1.93 -10.66
N GLY A 105 12.78 -0.90 -11.49
CA GLY A 105 13.08 0.47 -11.05
C GLY A 105 12.06 0.98 -10.02
N MET A 106 10.77 0.81 -10.30
CA MET A 106 9.71 1.23 -9.39
C MET A 106 9.70 0.46 -8.06
N ILE A 107 9.97 -0.84 -8.08
CA ILE A 107 10.07 -1.66 -6.85
C ILE A 107 11.22 -1.16 -5.99
N GLY A 108 12.36 -0.83 -6.58
CA GLY A 108 13.49 -0.25 -5.84
C GLY A 108 13.11 1.04 -5.13
N VAL A 109 12.48 1.98 -5.84
CA VAL A 109 12.03 3.25 -5.27
C VAL A 109 10.94 3.02 -4.21
N PHE A 110 10.00 2.12 -4.45
CA PHE A 110 8.94 1.78 -3.50
C PHE A 110 9.50 1.22 -2.19
N VAL A 111 10.46 0.32 -2.26
CA VAL A 111 11.11 -0.27 -1.07
C VAL A 111 11.85 0.80 -0.27
N GLN A 112 12.48 1.77 -0.95
CA GLN A 112 13.19 2.86 -0.28
C GLN A 112 12.26 3.89 0.35
N GLU A 113 11.18 4.26 -0.31
CA GLU A 113 10.36 5.43 0.02
C GLU A 113 8.89 5.11 0.33
N GLY A 114 8.39 3.97 -0.16
CA GLY A 114 6.96 3.66 -0.21
C GLY A 114 6.36 3.20 1.11
N PHE A 115 7.17 2.76 2.05
CA PHE A 115 6.69 2.30 3.35
C PHE A 115 6.78 3.42 4.38
N PRO A 116 5.71 3.64 5.18
CA PRO A 116 5.80 4.58 6.28
C PRO A 116 6.91 4.13 7.24
N THR A 117 7.83 5.04 7.56
CA THR A 117 8.77 4.85 8.66
C THR A 117 7.99 4.77 9.96
N GLN A 118 8.11 3.67 10.66
CA GLN A 118 7.61 3.53 12.03
C GLN A 118 8.49 4.31 13.00
#